data_c8a6e4e0f74c088f40f645eec9cbf787
#
_entry.id   c8a6e4e0f74c088f40f645eec9cbf787
#
_cell.length_a   1.000
_cell.length_b   1.000
_cell.length_c   1.000
_cell.angle_alpha   90.00
_cell.angle_beta   90.00
_cell.angle_gamma   90.00
#
_symmetry.space_group_name_H-M   'P 1'
#
loop_
_entity.id
_entity.type
_entity.pdbx_description
1 polymer ?
#
loop_
_entity_poly.entity_id
_entity_poly.type
_entity_poly.pdbx_seq_one_letter_code
_entity_poly.pdbx_strand_id
1 'polypeptide(L)'
;MLNPNIKIAIAGVGTVGKGLIDLLLKYKNKQIKIEITAIASRRKHEFKGEIFKNTIFFTDAKKLLKFHNYDILVELIGGEKGVSKDIVFNALREKKNVVTANKALVSKFWNKLHSLMEKNNCSLKYEAAVAGGI
;
A
#
# COMPACT_ATOMS: atom_id res chain seq x y z
N MET A 1 23.14 13.11 9.93
CA MET A 1 22.54 11.94 9.29
C MET A 1 21.05 12.17 9.06
N LEU A 2 20.60 11.99 7.84
CA LEU A 2 19.20 12.19 7.52
C LEU A 2 18.39 10.99 7.99
N ASN A 3 17.24 11.25 8.60
CA ASN A 3 16.32 10.18 8.99
C ASN A 3 15.67 9.55 7.75
N PRO A 4 15.47 8.23 7.74
CA PRO A 4 14.73 7.60 6.65
C PRO A 4 13.35 8.22 6.47
N ASN A 5 12.98 8.45 5.22
CA ASN A 5 11.65 8.92 4.85
C ASN A 5 10.99 7.83 4.03
N ILE A 6 9.94 7.23 4.58
CA ILE A 6 9.21 6.15 3.91
C ILE A 6 7.93 6.71 3.33
N LYS A 7 7.76 6.56 2.03
CA LYS A 7 6.58 7.02 1.30
C LYS A 7 5.63 5.87 1.05
N ILE A 8 4.39 6.06 1.40
CA ILE A 8 3.35 5.02 1.32
C ILE A 8 2.24 5.48 0.39
N ALA A 9 1.85 4.60 -0.53
CA ALA A 9 0.65 4.74 -1.33
C ALA A 9 -0.40 3.73 -0.82
N ILE A 10 -1.61 4.19 -0.58
CA ILE A 10 -2.69 3.35 -0.03
C ILE A 10 -3.79 3.20 -1.08
N ALA A 11 -4.15 1.96 -1.39
CA ALA A 11 -5.25 1.64 -2.29
C ALA A 11 -6.39 1.00 -1.49
N GLY A 12 -7.50 1.73 -1.37
CA GLY A 12 -8.67 1.30 -0.62
C GLY A 12 -8.70 1.87 0.80
N VAL A 13 -9.78 2.58 1.11
CA VAL A 13 -9.99 3.16 2.45
C VAL A 13 -11.35 2.70 2.97
N GLY A 14 -11.42 1.44 3.37
CA GLY A 14 -12.55 0.91 4.11
C GLY A 14 -12.21 0.86 5.59
N THR A 15 -12.81 -0.06 6.32
CA THR A 15 -12.58 -0.22 7.76
C THR A 15 -11.09 -0.46 8.08
N VAL A 16 -10.46 -1.37 7.33
CA VAL A 16 -9.03 -1.68 7.54
C VAL A 16 -8.16 -0.49 7.20
N GLY A 17 -8.46 0.19 6.09
CA GLY A 17 -7.69 1.36 5.66
C GLY A 17 -7.77 2.50 6.66
N LYS A 18 -8.95 2.75 7.22
CA LYS A 18 -9.12 3.77 8.27
C LYS A 18 -8.33 3.40 9.52
N GLY A 19 -8.37 2.13 9.92
CA GLY A 19 -7.58 1.66 11.05
C GLY A 19 -6.10 1.83 10.86
N LEU A 20 -5.59 1.53 9.67
CA LEU A 20 -4.19 1.75 9.34
C LEU A 20 -3.82 3.23 9.41
N ILE A 21 -4.64 4.10 8.84
CA ILE A 21 -4.39 5.54 8.88
C ILE A 21 -4.35 6.05 10.32
N ASP A 22 -5.27 5.60 11.16
CA ASP A 22 -5.28 5.97 12.58
C ASP A 22 -3.99 5.53 13.27
N LEU A 23 -3.50 4.34 12.99
CA LEU A 23 -2.24 3.86 13.54
C LEU A 23 -1.05 4.70 13.06
N LEU A 24 -1.03 5.05 11.80
CA LEU A 24 0.04 5.88 11.24
C LEU A 24 0.05 7.29 11.84
N LEU A 25 -1.13 7.85 12.11
CA LEU A 25 -1.25 9.16 12.75
C LEU A 25 -0.73 9.14 14.19
N LYS A 26 -0.85 8.00 14.87
CA LYS A 26 -0.37 7.84 16.26
C LYS A 26 1.10 7.45 16.31
N TYR A 27 1.70 7.08 15.18
CA TYR A 27 3.09 6.65 15.13
C TYR A 27 4.02 7.83 15.42
N LYS A 28 4.88 7.64 16.42
CA LYS A 28 5.79 8.69 16.87
C LYS A 28 7.21 8.15 17.02
N ASN A 29 7.80 7.81 15.91
CA ASN A 29 9.22 7.43 15.90
C ASN A 29 10.01 8.56 15.26
N LYS A 30 10.92 9.14 16.02
CA LYS A 30 11.76 10.25 15.57
C LYS A 30 12.82 9.82 14.55
N GLN A 31 13.09 8.51 14.46
CA GLN A 31 14.14 7.99 13.58
C GLN A 31 13.61 7.70 12.17
N ILE A 32 12.30 7.53 12.01
CA ILE A 32 11.70 7.23 10.72
C ILE A 32 10.55 8.20 10.47
N LYS A 33 10.62 8.90 9.35
CA LYS A 33 9.54 9.76 8.91
C LYS A 33 8.66 8.96 7.93
N ILE A 34 7.37 8.98 8.16
CA ILE A 34 6.39 8.35 7.28
C ILE A 34 5.59 9.44 6.57
N GLU A 35 5.41 9.28 5.29
CA GLU A 35 4.65 10.19 4.45
C GLU A 35 3.70 9.38 3.58
N ILE A 36 2.42 9.78 3.54
CA ILE A 36 1.45 9.17 2.63
C ILE A 36 1.42 10.01 1.37
N THR A 37 1.89 9.46 0.27
CA THR A 37 2.03 10.18 -1.00
C THR A 37 0.84 10.03 -1.92
N ALA A 38 0.06 8.97 -1.75
CA ALA A 38 -1.17 8.77 -2.51
C ALA A 38 -2.19 7.96 -1.73
N ILE A 39 -3.45 8.29 -1.92
CA ILE A 39 -4.58 7.50 -1.44
C ILE A 39 -5.56 7.36 -2.59
N ALA A 40 -5.91 6.12 -2.91
CA ALA A 40 -6.95 5.82 -3.89
C ALA A 40 -8.17 5.28 -3.17
N SER A 41 -9.32 5.94 -3.35
CA SER A 41 -10.57 5.55 -2.72
C SER A 41 -11.74 6.02 -3.57
N ARG A 42 -12.78 5.20 -3.67
CA ARG A 42 -14.00 5.57 -4.40
C ARG A 42 -14.73 6.73 -3.73
N ARG A 43 -14.59 6.86 -2.40
CA ARG A 43 -15.24 7.93 -1.63
C ARG A 43 -14.22 9.00 -1.29
N LYS A 44 -14.68 10.24 -1.26
CA LYS A 44 -13.85 11.33 -0.78
C LYS A 44 -13.74 11.22 0.73
N HIS A 45 -12.51 11.39 1.22
CA HIS A 45 -12.22 11.47 2.64
C HIS A 45 -11.42 12.71 2.90
N GLU A 46 -11.64 13.32 4.05
CA GLU A 46 -10.80 14.40 4.53
C GLU A 46 -9.82 13.84 5.54
N PHE A 47 -8.55 14.04 5.29
CA PHE A 47 -7.49 13.65 6.20
C PHE A 47 -6.69 14.87 6.60
N LYS A 48 -6.43 15.00 7.89
CA LYS A 48 -5.68 16.13 8.45
C LYS A 48 -4.43 15.60 9.14
N GLY A 49 -3.34 16.32 8.98
CA GLY A 49 -2.07 16.02 9.62
C GLY A 49 -0.89 16.16 8.67
N GLU A 50 0.27 16.28 9.24
CA GLU A 50 1.52 16.46 8.48
C GLU A 50 1.80 15.28 7.53
N ILE A 51 1.40 14.08 7.91
CA ILE A 51 1.58 12.87 7.11
C ILE A 51 0.88 12.96 5.74
N PHE A 52 -0.18 13.80 5.63
CA PHE A 52 -0.95 13.98 4.40
C PHE A 52 -0.56 15.23 3.61
N LYS A 53 0.44 15.96 4.03
CA LYS A 53 0.81 17.23 3.44
C LYS A 53 0.97 17.20 1.91
N ASN A 54 1.57 16.15 1.40
CA ASN A 54 1.84 15.99 -0.03
C ASN A 54 1.02 14.86 -0.66
N THR A 55 -0.08 14.45 -0.02
CA THR A 55 -0.88 13.33 -0.51
C THR A 55 -1.68 13.71 -1.74
N ILE A 56 -1.59 12.88 -2.78
CA ILE A 56 -2.46 12.98 -3.96
C ILE A 56 -3.61 12.01 -3.78
N PHE A 57 -4.83 12.47 -4.02
CA PHE A 57 -6.03 11.65 -3.87
C PHE A 57 -6.55 11.24 -5.25
N PHE A 58 -6.72 9.94 -5.43
CA PHE A 58 -7.30 9.37 -6.63
C PHE A 58 -8.64 8.73 -6.30
N THR A 59 -9.64 8.94 -7.15
CA THR A 59 -10.93 8.23 -7.02
C THR A 59 -10.89 6.87 -7.72
N ASP A 60 -9.94 6.67 -8.62
CA ASP A 60 -9.75 5.43 -9.36
C ASP A 60 -8.35 4.87 -9.06
N ALA A 61 -8.33 3.68 -8.46
CA ALA A 61 -7.07 3.02 -8.10
C ALA A 61 -6.18 2.69 -9.30
N LYS A 62 -6.74 2.61 -10.50
CA LYS A 62 -5.94 2.42 -11.73
C LYS A 62 -4.93 3.54 -11.95
N LYS A 63 -5.19 4.71 -11.41
CA LYS A 63 -4.25 5.83 -11.50
C LYS A 63 -2.93 5.54 -10.80
N LEU A 64 -2.92 4.61 -9.85
CA LEU A 64 -1.69 4.20 -9.17
C LEU A 64 -0.71 3.50 -10.11
N LEU A 65 -1.17 2.95 -11.23
CA LEU A 65 -0.30 2.30 -12.21
C LEU A 65 0.71 3.27 -12.84
N LYS A 66 0.38 4.55 -12.85
CA LYS A 66 1.25 5.61 -13.38
C LYS A 66 1.83 6.52 -12.30
N PHE A 67 1.58 6.19 -11.06
CA PHE A 67 2.11 6.93 -9.92
C PHE A 67 3.33 6.20 -9.36
N HIS A 68 4.46 6.88 -9.27
CA HIS A 68 5.73 6.24 -8.91
C HIS A 68 6.35 6.75 -7.61
N ASN A 69 5.81 7.82 -7.06
CA ASN A 69 6.39 8.46 -5.89
C ASN A 69 5.97 7.80 -4.58
N TYR A 70 6.36 6.54 -4.41
CA TYR A 70 6.15 5.79 -3.17
C TYR A 70 7.18 4.66 -3.06
N ASP A 71 7.39 4.18 -1.85
CA ASP A 71 8.27 3.06 -1.54
C ASP A 71 7.48 1.79 -1.27
N ILE A 72 6.32 1.94 -0.65
CA ILE A 72 5.45 0.83 -0.24
C ILE A 72 4.05 1.08 -0.75
N LEU A 73 3.49 0.08 -1.42
CA LEU A 73 2.07 0.05 -1.74
C LEU A 73 1.34 -0.76 -0.67
N VAL A 74 0.30 -0.17 -0.09
CA VAL A 74 -0.62 -0.87 0.81
C VAL A 74 -1.92 -1.09 0.05
N GLU A 75 -2.23 -2.35 -0.27
CA GLU A 75 -3.40 -2.73 -1.06
C GLU A 75 -4.47 -3.33 -0.15
N LEU A 76 -5.61 -2.65 -0.05
CA LEU A 76 -6.73 -3.00 0.84
C LEU A 76 -8.06 -3.09 0.09
N ILE A 77 -8.03 -3.12 -1.24
CA ILE A 77 -9.24 -3.21 -2.07
C ILE A 77 -9.84 -4.61 -2.02
N GLY A 78 -9.00 -5.62 -2.17
CA GLY A 78 -9.44 -7.01 -2.24
C GLY A 78 -9.72 -7.49 -3.66
N GLY A 79 -10.08 -8.78 -3.75
CA GLY A 79 -10.33 -9.44 -5.03
C GLY A 79 -9.08 -10.00 -5.68
N GLU A 80 -9.23 -11.09 -6.43
CA GLU A 80 -8.09 -11.75 -7.08
C GLU A 80 -7.88 -11.32 -8.52
N LYS A 81 -8.77 -10.48 -9.04
CA LYS A 81 -8.75 -9.99 -10.42
C LYS A 81 -8.92 -8.48 -10.42
N GLY A 82 -8.65 -7.88 -11.56
CA GLY A 82 -8.89 -6.46 -11.75
C GLY A 82 -7.80 -5.58 -11.17
N VAL A 83 -8.19 -4.42 -10.66
CA VAL A 83 -7.26 -3.36 -10.28
C VAL A 83 -6.31 -3.77 -9.16
N SER A 84 -6.80 -4.54 -8.18
CA SER A 84 -5.98 -5.00 -7.07
C SER A 84 -4.78 -5.80 -7.57
N LYS A 85 -5.03 -6.77 -8.45
CA LYS A 85 -3.96 -7.56 -9.07
C LYS A 85 -3.00 -6.68 -9.85
N ASP A 86 -3.54 -5.79 -10.68
CA ASP A 86 -2.72 -4.95 -11.55
C ASP A 86 -1.77 -4.05 -10.78
N ILE A 87 -2.25 -3.38 -9.73
CA ILE A 87 -1.40 -2.47 -8.95
C ILE A 87 -0.37 -3.20 -8.12
N VAL A 88 -0.69 -4.39 -7.60
CA VAL A 88 0.28 -5.20 -6.84
C VAL A 88 1.40 -5.69 -7.77
N PHE A 89 1.05 -6.28 -8.91
CA PHE A 89 2.05 -6.74 -9.87
C PHE A 89 2.92 -5.60 -10.39
N ASN A 90 2.29 -4.48 -10.70
CA ASN A 90 3.01 -3.29 -11.17
C ASN A 90 4.00 -2.78 -10.12
N ALA A 91 3.58 -2.70 -8.86
CA ALA A 91 4.46 -2.26 -7.79
C ALA A 91 5.70 -3.14 -7.67
N LEU A 92 5.51 -4.47 -7.70
CA LEU A 92 6.64 -5.41 -7.62
C LEU A 92 7.56 -5.31 -8.85
N ARG A 93 7.00 -5.09 -10.04
CA ARG A 93 7.81 -4.87 -11.25
C ARG A 93 8.66 -3.61 -11.15
N GLU A 94 8.15 -2.59 -10.46
CA GLU A 94 8.85 -1.33 -10.25
C GLU A 94 9.75 -1.35 -9.01
N LYS A 95 9.98 -2.53 -8.44
CA LYS A 95 10.85 -2.73 -7.27
C LYS A 95 10.33 -2.05 -6.01
N LYS A 96 9.02 -1.87 -5.91
CA LYS A 96 8.38 -1.37 -4.70
C LYS A 96 8.03 -2.55 -3.79
N ASN A 97 7.95 -2.28 -2.50
CA ASN A 97 7.45 -3.25 -1.54
C ASN A 97 5.93 -3.18 -1.46
N VAL A 98 5.29 -4.29 -1.14
CA VAL A 98 3.83 -4.36 -1.08
C VAL A 98 3.39 -4.97 0.25
N VAL A 99 2.37 -4.36 0.84
CA VAL A 99 1.61 -4.94 1.95
C VAL A 99 0.18 -5.07 1.43
N THR A 100 -0.37 -6.27 1.50
CA THR A 100 -1.73 -6.50 1.02
C THR A 100 -2.55 -7.28 2.04
N ALA A 101 -3.83 -6.95 2.12
CA ALA A 101 -4.81 -7.74 2.86
C ALA A 101 -5.48 -8.80 1.97
N ASN A 102 -5.07 -8.92 0.72
CA ASN A 102 -5.74 -9.74 -0.29
C ASN A 102 -5.19 -11.16 -0.32
N LYS A 103 -5.67 -11.97 0.60
CA LYS A 103 -5.29 -13.38 0.70
C LYS A 103 -5.58 -14.16 -0.57
N ALA A 104 -6.71 -13.91 -1.22
CA ALA A 104 -7.10 -14.61 -2.45
C ALA A 104 -6.09 -14.36 -3.57
N LEU A 105 -5.65 -13.12 -3.73
CA LEU A 105 -4.64 -12.75 -4.72
C LEU A 105 -3.31 -13.49 -4.46
N VAL A 106 -2.86 -13.44 -3.22
CA VAL A 106 -1.58 -14.07 -2.83
C VAL A 106 -1.63 -15.58 -3.06
N SER A 107 -2.72 -16.24 -2.66
CA SER A 107 -2.89 -17.68 -2.84
C SER A 107 -2.90 -18.07 -4.31
N LYS A 108 -3.64 -17.32 -5.12
CA LYS A 108 -3.81 -17.66 -6.54
C LYS A 108 -2.54 -17.45 -7.36
N PHE A 109 -1.78 -16.40 -7.06
CA PHE A 109 -0.65 -15.99 -7.88
C PHE A 109 0.70 -16.11 -7.15
N TRP A 110 0.77 -16.96 -6.13
CA TRP A 110 1.96 -17.05 -5.29
C TRP A 110 3.26 -17.23 -6.07
N ASN A 111 3.29 -18.19 -7.01
CA ASN A 111 4.51 -18.46 -7.76
C ASN A 111 4.98 -17.26 -8.57
N LYS A 112 4.05 -16.57 -9.24
CA LYS A 112 4.36 -15.38 -10.03
C LYS A 112 4.82 -14.23 -9.15
N LEU A 113 4.13 -14.02 -8.02
CA LEU A 113 4.49 -12.97 -7.07
C LEU A 113 5.87 -13.21 -6.46
N HIS A 114 6.13 -14.44 -6.07
CA HIS A 114 7.42 -14.82 -5.50
C HIS A 114 8.57 -14.61 -6.51
N SER A 115 8.37 -14.98 -7.75
CA SER A 115 9.35 -14.76 -8.82
C SER A 115 9.66 -13.27 -8.99
N LEU A 116 8.64 -12.40 -8.96
CA LEU A 116 8.84 -10.96 -9.05
C LEU A 116 9.61 -10.42 -7.85
N MET A 117 9.29 -10.90 -6.65
CA MET A 117 9.99 -10.49 -5.43
C MET A 117 11.49 -10.82 -5.52
N GLU A 118 11.82 -12.03 -5.92
CA GLU A 118 13.22 -12.45 -6.05
C GLU A 118 13.95 -11.67 -7.14
N LYS A 119 13.32 -11.57 -8.32
CA LYS A 119 13.92 -10.87 -9.45
C LYS A 119 14.20 -9.41 -9.15
N ASN A 120 13.31 -8.75 -8.45
CA ASN A 120 13.37 -7.31 -8.21
C ASN A 120 13.87 -6.94 -6.81
N ASN A 121 14.24 -7.92 -6.00
CA ASN A 121 14.72 -7.71 -4.64
C ASN A 121 13.78 -6.83 -3.82
N CYS A 122 12.50 -7.15 -3.85
CA CYS A 122 11.47 -6.48 -3.07
C CYS A 122 10.63 -7.50 -2.33
N SER A 123 9.76 -7.04 -1.44
CA SER A 123 8.97 -7.91 -0.57
C SER A 123 7.48 -7.69 -0.74
N LEU A 124 6.72 -8.74 -0.47
CA LEU A 124 5.27 -8.68 -0.35
C LEU A 124 4.90 -9.31 0.98
N LYS A 125 4.12 -8.59 1.77
CA LYS A 125 3.60 -9.08 3.05
C LYS A 125 2.08 -9.05 3.03
N TYR A 126 1.46 -10.06 3.63
CA TYR A 126 0.01 -10.18 3.69
C TYR A 126 -0.50 -10.47 5.10
N GLU A 127 0.22 -10.00 6.11
CA GLU A 127 -0.09 -10.26 7.51
C GLU A 127 -1.41 -9.64 7.98
N ALA A 128 -1.90 -8.62 7.27
CA ALA A 128 -3.19 -8.05 7.60
C ALA A 128 -4.31 -9.11 7.51
N ALA A 129 -4.19 -10.05 6.55
CA ALA A 129 -5.13 -11.16 6.44
C ALA A 129 -4.95 -12.17 7.58
N VAL A 130 -3.72 -12.36 8.04
CA VAL A 130 -3.41 -13.21 9.18
C VAL A 130 -3.89 -12.57 10.47
N ALA A 131 -3.65 -11.29 10.65
CA ALA A 131 -4.10 -10.54 11.83
C ALA A 131 -5.62 -10.57 11.97
N GLY A 132 -6.34 -10.52 10.85
CA GLY A 132 -7.79 -10.66 10.85
C GLY A 132 -8.27 -12.03 11.29
N GLY A 133 -7.42 -13.05 11.24
CA GLY A 133 -7.71 -14.39 11.70
C GLY A 133 -7.36 -14.64 13.15
N ILE A 134 -6.75 -13.69 13.77
CA ILE A 134 -6.41 -13.77 15.19
C ILE A 134 -7.58 -13.24 16.01
#